data_cf5220792fed3bec065a5428ce6d7420
#
_entry.id   cf5220792fed3bec065a5428ce6d7420
#
_cell.length_a   1.000
_cell.length_b   1.000
_cell.length_c   1.000
_cell.angle_alpha   90.00
_cell.angle_beta   90.00
_cell.angle_gamma   90.00
#
_symmetry.space_group_name_H-M   'P 1'
#
loop_
_entity.id
_entity.type
_entity.pdbx_description
1 polymer ?
#
loop_
_entity_poly.entity_id
_entity_poly.type
_entity_poly.pdbx_seq_one_letter_code
_entity_poly.pdbx_strand_id
1 'polypeptide(L)'
;ETTGLSSATDHIIEIGAVRVKGGELLDSFDLFVDPETLISQEITNLTGITNEMVKGAPLEQEALERFFAFCGDCRILVAHNASFDMGFLRSAMNRQKMERSFTSIDTLIMARALYPELKKYKLNLLADHLKVEQKNHHRADDDARVLGEIFLKMLEKLAAERGTKTVWDINSSLTTQGNVKSRPFHIIILAKNDTGLKNLYRLVSFAHLDHFFQKPRIPKSDLEKYREGLIIGSACEAGQLFRAVVEGKSWGELQEIASFYDYLEIQPLGNNEFMIREGIAKNEKQLEDYNRTILKLGDRLGKPVVATGDVHFMEKK
;
A
#
# COMPACT_ATOMS: atom_id res chain seq x y z
N GLU A 1 -1.62 17.45 -1.40
CA GLU A 1 -0.30 18.00 -1.03
C GLU A 1 -0.12 17.97 0.49
N THR A 2 1.13 18.02 0.98
CA THR A 2 1.48 17.78 2.39
C THR A 2 2.60 18.69 2.88
N THR A 3 2.75 18.84 4.22
CA THR A 3 3.83 19.64 4.81
C THR A 3 5.20 18.98 4.74
N GLY A 4 5.28 17.72 4.30
CA GLY A 4 6.53 16.95 4.18
C GLY A 4 6.28 15.52 3.70
N LEU A 5 7.25 14.62 3.85
CA LEU A 5 7.21 13.29 3.27
C LEU A 5 6.79 12.17 4.26
N SER A 6 6.73 12.47 5.55
CA SER A 6 6.45 11.50 6.60
C SER A 6 5.00 11.57 7.06
N SER A 7 4.17 10.63 6.65
CA SER A 7 2.78 10.58 7.09
C SER A 7 2.58 10.46 8.61
N ALA A 8 3.64 10.08 9.36
CA ALA A 8 3.59 10.00 10.82
C ALA A 8 3.69 11.36 11.51
N THR A 9 4.39 12.31 10.90
CA THR A 9 4.72 13.62 11.51
C THR A 9 4.20 14.80 10.71
N ASP A 10 3.95 14.63 9.42
CA ASP A 10 3.52 15.69 8.52
C ASP A 10 2.01 15.66 8.30
N HIS A 11 1.46 16.74 7.79
CA HIS A 11 0.04 16.99 7.66
C HIS A 11 -0.38 17.25 6.22
N ILE A 12 -1.64 16.99 5.91
CA ILE A 12 -2.24 17.32 4.62
C ILE A 12 -2.46 18.85 4.58
N ILE A 13 -2.15 19.47 3.44
CA ILE A 13 -2.37 20.90 3.18
C ILE A 13 -3.31 21.18 1.99
N GLU A 14 -3.51 20.20 1.10
CA GLU A 14 -4.47 20.28 0.01
C GLU A 14 -4.95 18.87 -0.34
N ILE A 15 -6.25 18.70 -0.59
CA ILE A 15 -6.85 17.46 -1.08
C ILE A 15 -7.48 17.75 -2.43
N GLY A 16 -6.88 17.22 -3.51
CA GLY A 16 -7.45 17.24 -4.85
C GLY A 16 -7.93 15.85 -5.24
N ALA A 17 -9.12 15.74 -5.79
CA ALA A 17 -9.67 14.49 -6.28
C ALA A 17 -10.63 14.69 -7.44
N VAL A 18 -10.75 13.68 -8.31
CA VAL A 18 -11.79 13.62 -9.35
C VAL A 18 -12.53 12.30 -9.24
N ARG A 19 -13.81 12.33 -9.54
CA ARG A 19 -14.64 11.14 -9.59
C ARG A 19 -14.66 10.57 -11.00
N VAL A 20 -14.38 9.27 -11.10
CA VAL A 20 -14.43 8.51 -12.35
C VAL A 20 -15.59 7.52 -12.30
N LYS A 21 -16.45 7.51 -13.31
CA LYS A 21 -17.54 6.54 -13.43
C LYS A 21 -17.89 6.31 -14.88
N GLY A 22 -18.08 5.04 -15.26
CA GLY A 22 -18.49 4.69 -16.63
C GLY A 22 -17.47 5.03 -17.71
N GLY A 23 -16.20 5.21 -17.36
CA GLY A 23 -15.15 5.62 -18.29
C GLY A 23 -15.01 7.13 -18.47
N GLU A 24 -15.68 7.91 -17.66
CA GLU A 24 -15.69 9.39 -17.74
C GLU A 24 -15.27 10.02 -16.42
N LEU A 25 -14.62 11.19 -16.53
CA LEU A 25 -14.40 12.10 -15.40
C LEU A 25 -15.69 12.88 -15.14
N LEU A 26 -16.16 12.89 -13.91
CA LEU A 26 -17.40 13.56 -13.54
C LEU A 26 -17.09 14.90 -12.84
N ASP A 27 -17.14 14.90 -11.54
CA ASP A 27 -16.94 16.05 -10.68
C ASP A 27 -15.54 16.00 -10.00
N SER A 28 -15.06 17.17 -9.61
CA SER A 28 -13.80 17.33 -8.91
C SER A 28 -14.03 17.85 -7.50
N PHE A 29 -13.06 17.56 -6.64
CA PHE A 29 -12.96 18.08 -5.29
C PHE A 29 -11.59 18.72 -5.13
N ASP A 30 -11.56 19.93 -4.62
CA ASP A 30 -10.36 20.66 -4.29
C ASP A 30 -10.56 21.41 -2.99
N LEU A 31 -9.67 21.19 -2.01
CA LEU A 31 -9.81 21.80 -0.69
C LEU A 31 -8.46 21.99 -0.04
N PHE A 32 -8.11 23.22 0.30
CA PHE A 32 -7.02 23.50 1.22
C PHE A 32 -7.36 23.04 2.64
N VAL A 33 -6.34 22.64 3.36
CA VAL A 33 -6.43 22.17 4.75
C VAL A 33 -5.46 22.99 5.60
N ASP A 34 -5.92 23.54 6.70
CA ASP A 34 -5.05 24.20 7.66
C ASP A 34 -4.32 23.11 8.48
N PRO A 35 -2.99 22.99 8.33
CA PRO A 35 -2.21 21.96 9.02
C PRO A 35 -1.94 22.30 10.48
N GLU A 36 -2.39 23.46 10.98
CA GLU A 36 -2.10 23.98 12.33
C GLU A 36 -0.56 24.08 12.62
N THR A 37 0.25 24.06 11.57
CA THR A 37 1.70 24.20 11.63
C THR A 37 2.21 24.99 10.43
N LEU A 38 3.43 25.52 10.55
CA LEU A 38 4.00 26.30 9.46
C LEU A 38 4.45 25.40 8.29
N ILE A 39 4.04 25.79 7.10
CA ILE A 39 4.55 25.22 5.85
C ILE A 39 5.95 25.78 5.61
N SER A 40 6.92 24.89 5.42
CA SER A 40 8.30 25.30 5.16
C SER A 40 8.45 25.95 3.78
N GLN A 41 9.46 26.79 3.63
CA GLN A 41 9.77 27.41 2.34
C GLN A 41 10.07 26.38 1.24
N GLU A 42 10.64 25.23 1.61
CA GLU A 42 10.90 24.13 0.68
C GLU A 42 9.60 23.55 0.11
N ILE A 43 8.61 23.31 0.96
CA ILE A 43 7.28 22.83 0.55
C ILE A 43 6.56 23.90 -0.28
N THR A 44 6.60 25.17 0.14
CA THR A 44 6.01 26.26 -0.64
C THR A 44 6.66 26.36 -2.03
N ASN A 45 7.98 26.21 -2.14
CA ASN A 45 8.67 26.23 -3.43
C ASN A 45 8.29 25.03 -4.31
N LEU A 46 7.98 23.88 -3.69
CA LEU A 46 7.60 22.66 -4.40
C LEU A 46 6.14 22.70 -4.87
N THR A 47 5.21 23.09 -4.00
CA THR A 47 3.75 22.98 -4.21
C THR A 47 3.10 24.29 -4.64
N GLY A 48 3.79 25.43 -4.41
CA GLY A 48 3.22 26.77 -4.54
C GLY A 48 2.25 27.16 -3.42
N ILE A 49 2.02 26.27 -2.44
CA ILE A 49 1.08 26.54 -1.34
C ILE A 49 1.80 27.32 -0.24
N THR A 50 1.23 28.44 0.14
CA THR A 50 1.78 29.30 1.18
C THR A 50 0.97 29.19 2.48
N ASN A 51 1.55 29.66 3.59
CA ASN A 51 0.86 29.71 4.88
C ASN A 51 -0.41 30.57 4.83
N GLU A 52 -0.41 31.63 4.00
CA GLU A 52 -1.56 32.51 3.81
C GLU A 52 -2.73 31.80 3.11
N MET A 53 -2.43 30.90 2.16
CA MET A 53 -3.44 30.15 1.40
C MET A 53 -4.21 29.17 2.26
N VAL A 54 -3.55 28.54 3.22
CA VAL A 54 -4.17 27.55 4.12
C VAL A 54 -4.77 28.19 5.38
N LYS A 55 -4.46 29.45 5.64
CA LYS A 55 -4.97 30.18 6.81
C LYS A 55 -6.49 30.33 6.77
N GLY A 56 -7.17 29.74 7.75
CA GLY A 56 -8.63 29.73 7.82
C GLY A 56 -9.31 28.72 6.91
N ALA A 57 -8.54 27.85 6.26
CA ALA A 57 -9.07 26.65 5.63
C ALA A 57 -9.62 25.68 6.70
N PRO A 58 -10.46 24.72 6.33
CA PRO A 58 -10.91 23.68 7.25
C PRO A 58 -9.74 22.94 7.91
N LEU A 59 -9.91 22.61 9.18
CA LEU A 59 -8.99 21.72 9.88
C LEU A 59 -9.08 20.29 9.34
N GLU A 60 -8.10 19.46 9.66
CA GLU A 60 -7.96 18.10 9.14
C GLU A 60 -9.24 17.27 9.30
N GLN A 61 -9.92 17.34 10.44
CA GLN A 61 -11.18 16.60 10.66
C GLN A 61 -12.26 17.02 9.66
N GLU A 62 -12.56 18.29 9.55
CA GLU A 62 -13.58 18.81 8.64
C GLU A 62 -13.23 18.55 7.18
N ALA A 63 -11.96 18.67 6.83
CA ALA A 63 -11.49 18.37 5.48
C ALA A 63 -11.72 16.89 5.11
N LEU A 64 -11.45 15.96 6.04
CA LEU A 64 -11.74 14.54 5.84
C LEU A 64 -13.24 14.27 5.73
N GLU A 65 -14.07 14.90 6.55
CA GLU A 65 -15.55 14.77 6.49
C GLU A 65 -16.07 15.20 5.12
N ARG A 66 -15.62 16.36 4.62
CA ARG A 66 -15.97 16.87 3.28
C ARG A 66 -15.48 15.96 2.16
N PHE A 67 -14.24 15.48 2.25
CA PHE A 67 -13.68 14.52 1.30
C PHE A 67 -14.46 13.21 1.30
N PHE A 68 -14.85 12.69 2.45
CA PHE A 68 -15.65 11.46 2.54
C PHE A 68 -17.08 11.66 2.04
N ALA A 69 -17.65 12.83 2.22
CA ALA A 69 -18.93 13.18 1.61
C ALA A 69 -18.84 13.21 0.08
N PHE A 70 -17.75 13.78 -0.47
CA PHE A 70 -17.46 13.72 -1.90
C PHE A 70 -17.28 12.28 -2.39
N CYS A 71 -16.57 11.42 -1.67
CA CYS A 71 -16.43 10.01 -2.03
C CYS A 71 -17.77 9.26 -2.07
N GLY A 72 -18.76 9.67 -1.27
CA GLY A 72 -20.04 8.95 -1.18
C GLY A 72 -19.84 7.47 -0.86
N ASP A 73 -20.38 6.56 -1.67
CA ASP A 73 -20.26 5.11 -1.51
C ASP A 73 -18.99 4.54 -2.18
N CYS A 74 -18.15 5.38 -2.80
CA CYS A 74 -16.91 4.93 -3.43
C CYS A 74 -15.94 4.35 -2.39
N ARG A 75 -15.39 3.18 -2.70
CA ARG A 75 -14.42 2.47 -1.85
C ARG A 75 -13.07 2.24 -2.52
N ILE A 76 -12.92 2.71 -3.76
CA ILE A 76 -11.68 2.58 -4.51
C ILE A 76 -11.09 3.97 -4.68
N LEU A 77 -9.85 4.15 -4.20
CA LEU A 77 -9.04 5.33 -4.44
C LEU A 77 -7.94 4.99 -5.43
N VAL A 78 -7.72 5.87 -6.39
CA VAL A 78 -6.66 5.73 -7.39
C VAL A 78 -5.65 6.85 -7.14
N ALA A 79 -4.37 6.49 -7.00
CA ALA A 79 -3.31 7.46 -6.83
C ALA A 79 -2.04 7.03 -7.57
N HIS A 80 -1.11 7.96 -7.78
CA HIS A 80 0.18 7.69 -8.40
C HIS A 80 1.26 7.56 -7.32
N ASN A 81 1.77 6.35 -7.07
CA ASN A 81 2.50 5.97 -5.86
C ASN A 81 1.58 5.96 -4.63
N ALA A 82 0.47 5.26 -4.77
CA ALA A 82 -0.66 5.27 -3.83
C ALA A 82 -0.28 5.01 -2.36
N SER A 83 0.87 4.37 -2.09
CA SER A 83 1.36 4.17 -0.72
C SER A 83 1.59 5.49 0.02
N PHE A 84 1.97 6.55 -0.68
CA PHE A 84 2.17 7.88 -0.11
C PHE A 84 0.84 8.50 0.31
N ASP A 85 -0.09 8.66 -0.63
CA ASP A 85 -1.40 9.28 -0.37
C ASP A 85 -2.21 8.51 0.66
N MET A 86 -2.23 7.19 0.55
CA MET A 86 -2.92 6.31 1.51
C MET A 86 -2.27 6.35 2.89
N GLY A 87 -0.97 6.55 2.97
CA GLY A 87 -0.24 6.75 4.23
C GLY A 87 -0.72 8.01 4.97
N PHE A 88 -0.79 9.14 4.27
CA PHE A 88 -1.28 10.40 4.83
C PHE A 88 -2.76 10.33 5.20
N LEU A 89 -3.60 9.79 4.32
CA LEU A 89 -5.03 9.63 4.59
C LEU A 89 -5.28 8.78 5.84
N ARG A 90 -4.59 7.64 5.99
CA ARG A 90 -4.71 6.78 7.18
C ARG A 90 -4.22 7.46 8.44
N SER A 91 -3.08 8.16 8.37
CA SER A 91 -2.54 8.89 9.53
C SER A 91 -3.48 9.99 9.97
N ALA A 92 -4.07 10.74 9.04
CA ALA A 92 -5.07 11.75 9.31
C ALA A 92 -6.33 11.13 9.94
N MET A 93 -6.87 10.05 9.36
CA MET A 93 -8.00 9.32 9.93
C MET A 93 -7.73 8.83 11.35
N ASN A 94 -6.53 8.30 11.60
CA ASN A 94 -6.15 7.81 12.93
C ASN A 94 -6.06 8.94 13.96
N ARG A 95 -5.51 10.11 13.58
CA ARG A 95 -5.47 11.30 14.45
C ARG A 95 -6.87 11.76 14.82
N GLN A 96 -7.79 11.74 13.86
CA GLN A 96 -9.18 12.19 14.03
C GLN A 96 -10.14 11.09 14.51
N LYS A 97 -9.64 9.87 14.79
CA LYS A 97 -10.43 8.71 15.22
C LYS A 97 -11.58 8.37 14.25
N MET A 98 -11.36 8.59 12.97
CA MET A 98 -12.30 8.28 11.91
C MET A 98 -12.03 6.89 11.34
N GLU A 99 -13.08 6.14 11.04
CA GLU A 99 -12.98 4.81 10.45
C GLU A 99 -13.64 4.79 9.07
N ARG A 100 -12.83 4.59 8.03
CA ARG A 100 -13.31 4.32 6.68
C ARG A 100 -12.30 3.44 5.95
N SER A 101 -12.81 2.43 5.24
CA SER A 101 -11.98 1.49 4.48
C SER A 101 -12.00 1.84 3.01
N PHE A 102 -10.81 1.89 2.40
CA PHE A 102 -10.62 2.07 0.97
C PHE A 102 -9.67 1.01 0.42
N THR A 103 -9.98 0.52 -0.78
CA THR A 103 -9.04 -0.22 -1.62
C THR A 103 -8.31 0.77 -2.51
N SER A 104 -6.98 0.66 -2.61
CA SER A 104 -6.20 1.54 -3.48
C SER A 104 -5.76 0.84 -4.76
N ILE A 105 -5.76 1.60 -5.86
CA ILE A 105 -5.13 1.24 -7.13
C ILE A 105 -3.98 2.19 -7.35
N ASP A 106 -2.79 1.63 -7.62
CA ASP A 106 -1.58 2.41 -7.84
C ASP A 106 -1.25 2.49 -9.34
N THR A 107 -1.43 3.68 -9.92
CA THR A 107 -1.13 3.92 -11.33
C THR A 107 0.36 3.83 -11.65
N LEU A 108 1.26 4.00 -10.68
CA LEU A 108 2.69 3.75 -10.86
C LEU A 108 2.97 2.26 -11.12
N ILE A 109 2.28 1.37 -10.38
CA ILE A 109 2.35 -0.08 -10.60
C ILE A 109 1.75 -0.44 -11.96
N MET A 110 0.58 0.13 -12.29
CA MET A 110 -0.06 -0.06 -13.60
C MET A 110 0.87 0.38 -14.73
N ALA A 111 1.47 1.57 -14.62
CA ALA A 111 2.37 2.11 -15.64
C ALA A 111 3.59 1.22 -15.88
N ARG A 112 4.21 0.72 -14.81
CA ARG A 112 5.34 -0.22 -14.92
C ARG A 112 4.99 -1.53 -15.60
N ALA A 113 3.74 -1.97 -15.45
CA ALA A 113 3.26 -3.21 -16.05
C ALA A 113 2.79 -3.03 -17.52
N LEU A 114 2.27 -1.86 -17.86
CA LEU A 114 1.71 -1.56 -19.20
C LEU A 114 2.71 -0.91 -20.15
N TYR A 115 3.75 -0.22 -19.63
CA TYR A 115 4.74 0.52 -20.39
C TYR A 115 6.16 0.18 -19.91
N PRO A 116 6.59 -1.10 -19.99
CA PRO A 116 7.89 -1.56 -19.48
C PRO A 116 9.08 -0.91 -20.20
N GLU A 117 8.86 -0.32 -21.38
CA GLU A 117 9.84 0.40 -22.17
C GLU A 117 10.24 1.75 -21.56
N LEU A 118 9.42 2.33 -20.70
CA LEU A 118 9.71 3.62 -20.05
C LEU A 118 10.78 3.47 -18.97
N LYS A 119 11.72 4.42 -18.94
CA LYS A 119 12.79 4.48 -17.92
C LYS A 119 12.36 5.16 -16.64
N LYS A 120 11.37 6.05 -16.72
CA LYS A 120 10.85 6.85 -15.59
C LYS A 120 9.32 6.92 -15.69
N TYR A 121 8.67 6.94 -14.55
CA TYR A 121 7.21 6.86 -14.42
C TYR A 121 6.63 8.00 -13.57
N LYS A 122 7.26 9.19 -13.59
CA LYS A 122 6.66 10.38 -12.97
C LYS A 122 5.36 10.75 -13.69
N LEU A 123 4.39 11.32 -12.97
CA LEU A 123 3.06 11.64 -13.50
C LEU A 123 3.13 12.49 -14.77
N ASN A 124 3.94 13.54 -14.78
CA ASN A 124 4.17 14.41 -15.94
C ASN A 124 4.72 13.65 -17.16
N LEU A 125 5.68 12.74 -16.95
CA LEU A 125 6.27 11.95 -18.05
C LEU A 125 5.26 10.93 -18.62
N LEU A 126 4.36 10.42 -17.78
CA LEU A 126 3.26 9.56 -18.23
C LEU A 126 2.20 10.38 -18.95
N ALA A 127 1.90 11.60 -18.50
CA ALA A 127 1.00 12.51 -19.19
C ALA A 127 1.51 12.80 -20.62
N ASP A 128 2.79 13.15 -20.75
CA ASP A 128 3.44 13.38 -22.04
C ASP A 128 3.36 12.12 -22.94
N HIS A 129 3.74 10.96 -22.40
CA HIS A 129 3.72 9.69 -23.15
C HIS A 129 2.32 9.33 -23.64
N LEU A 130 1.30 9.55 -22.81
CA LEU A 130 -0.10 9.25 -23.10
C LEU A 130 -0.84 10.41 -23.76
N LYS A 131 -0.16 11.52 -24.05
CA LYS A 131 -0.74 12.74 -24.63
C LYS A 131 -1.94 13.25 -23.84
N VAL A 132 -1.75 13.38 -22.54
CA VAL A 132 -2.68 14.02 -21.59
C VAL A 132 -2.15 15.42 -21.31
N GLU A 133 -3.01 16.42 -21.50
CA GLU A 133 -2.65 17.83 -21.27
C GLU A 133 -2.58 18.12 -19.76
N GLN A 134 -1.47 18.67 -19.30
CA GLN A 134 -1.28 19.13 -17.93
C GLN A 134 -1.07 20.64 -17.94
N LYS A 135 -1.96 21.39 -17.25
CA LYS A 135 -1.98 22.86 -17.26
C LYS A 135 -1.16 23.47 -16.14
N ASN A 136 -1.31 22.95 -14.93
CA ASN A 136 -0.63 23.46 -13.73
C ASN A 136 0.00 22.30 -12.94
N HIS A 137 1.32 22.19 -12.97
CA HIS A 137 2.05 21.23 -12.15
C HIS A 137 1.94 21.59 -10.66
N HIS A 138 1.83 20.57 -9.80
CA HIS A 138 1.80 20.71 -8.34
C HIS A 138 0.57 21.47 -7.79
N ARG A 139 -0.56 21.36 -8.48
CA ARG A 139 -1.89 21.69 -7.93
C ARG A 139 -2.69 20.41 -7.88
N ALA A 140 -3.20 20.12 -6.68
CA ALA A 140 -3.82 18.83 -6.41
C ALA A 140 -5.04 18.53 -7.31
N ASP A 141 -5.80 19.56 -7.69
CA ASP A 141 -6.95 19.43 -8.61
C ASP A 141 -6.52 19.08 -10.05
N ASP A 142 -5.50 19.76 -10.58
CA ASP A 142 -5.00 19.47 -11.95
C ASP A 142 -4.27 18.12 -11.99
N ASP A 143 -3.45 17.81 -10.99
CA ASP A 143 -2.78 16.52 -10.88
C ASP A 143 -3.80 15.37 -10.74
N ALA A 144 -4.89 15.56 -9.98
CA ALA A 144 -5.97 14.58 -9.87
C ALA A 144 -6.73 14.40 -11.20
N ARG A 145 -6.99 15.48 -11.95
CA ARG A 145 -7.60 15.41 -13.27
C ARG A 145 -6.71 14.66 -14.27
N VAL A 146 -5.44 15.06 -14.34
CA VAL A 146 -4.43 14.42 -15.21
C VAL A 146 -4.29 12.94 -14.88
N LEU A 147 -4.23 12.60 -13.59
CA LEU A 147 -4.20 11.23 -13.12
C LEU A 147 -5.45 10.44 -13.54
N GLY A 148 -6.63 11.05 -13.44
CA GLY A 148 -7.88 10.45 -13.88
C GLY A 148 -7.87 10.11 -15.38
N GLU A 149 -7.41 11.02 -16.24
CA GLU A 149 -7.28 10.79 -17.67
C GLU A 149 -6.24 9.69 -18.00
N ILE A 150 -5.09 9.71 -17.33
CA ILE A 150 -4.06 8.67 -17.42
C ILE A 150 -4.64 7.32 -17.02
N PHE A 151 -5.36 7.26 -15.92
CA PHE A 151 -6.00 6.05 -15.43
C PHE A 151 -6.99 5.47 -16.42
N LEU A 152 -7.84 6.29 -17.04
CA LEU A 152 -8.79 5.85 -18.06
C LEU A 152 -8.07 5.24 -19.28
N LYS A 153 -7.02 5.89 -19.78
CA LYS A 153 -6.19 5.34 -20.90
C LYS A 153 -5.50 4.04 -20.51
N MET A 154 -5.05 3.90 -19.26
CA MET A 154 -4.47 2.65 -18.76
C MET A 154 -5.53 1.55 -18.63
N LEU A 155 -6.77 1.88 -18.23
CA LEU A 155 -7.87 0.93 -18.18
C LEU A 155 -8.21 0.37 -19.56
N GLU A 156 -8.31 1.22 -20.58
CA GLU A 156 -8.55 0.81 -21.96
C GLU A 156 -7.48 -0.17 -22.45
N LYS A 157 -6.20 0.16 -22.23
CA LYS A 157 -5.07 -0.70 -22.57
C LYS A 157 -5.10 -2.01 -21.80
N LEU A 158 -5.38 -1.98 -20.50
CA LEU A 158 -5.45 -3.16 -19.64
C LEU A 158 -6.60 -4.09 -20.04
N ALA A 159 -7.74 -3.52 -20.41
CA ALA A 159 -8.87 -4.28 -20.94
C ALA A 159 -8.52 -4.96 -22.29
N ALA A 160 -7.87 -4.23 -23.18
CA ALA A 160 -7.47 -4.75 -24.49
C ALA A 160 -6.39 -5.83 -24.41
N GLU A 161 -5.35 -5.64 -23.57
CA GLU A 161 -4.20 -6.55 -23.50
C GLU A 161 -4.40 -7.75 -22.58
N ARG A 162 -5.21 -7.58 -21.50
CA ARG A 162 -5.36 -8.58 -20.44
C ARG A 162 -6.78 -9.02 -20.16
N GLY A 163 -7.77 -8.49 -20.92
CA GLY A 163 -9.17 -8.84 -20.76
C GLY A 163 -9.76 -8.44 -19.40
N THR A 164 -9.17 -7.46 -18.72
CA THR A 164 -9.67 -6.95 -17.43
C THR A 164 -11.06 -6.34 -17.63
N LYS A 165 -12.05 -6.84 -16.87
CA LYS A 165 -13.45 -6.46 -17.08
C LYS A 165 -13.93 -5.39 -16.11
N THR A 166 -13.39 -5.39 -14.90
CA THR A 166 -13.81 -4.47 -13.83
C THR A 166 -12.62 -3.85 -13.13
N VAL A 167 -12.83 -2.72 -12.45
CA VAL A 167 -11.81 -2.07 -11.63
C VAL A 167 -11.34 -2.94 -10.45
N TRP A 168 -12.17 -3.87 -9.99
CA TRP A 168 -11.82 -4.83 -8.94
C TRP A 168 -10.78 -5.86 -9.39
N ASP A 169 -10.72 -6.14 -10.70
CA ASP A 169 -9.81 -7.12 -11.28
C ASP A 169 -8.42 -6.53 -11.57
N ILE A 170 -8.23 -5.21 -11.48
CA ILE A 170 -6.98 -4.54 -11.88
C ILE A 170 -5.80 -5.10 -11.12
N ASN A 171 -5.85 -5.10 -9.79
CA ASN A 171 -4.71 -5.53 -8.99
C ASN A 171 -4.35 -7.00 -9.25
N SER A 172 -5.32 -7.87 -9.45
CA SER A 172 -5.10 -9.27 -9.82
C SER A 172 -4.55 -9.41 -11.24
N SER A 173 -5.06 -8.65 -12.19
CA SER A 173 -4.58 -8.64 -13.59
C SER A 173 -3.13 -8.16 -13.71
N LEU A 174 -2.69 -7.26 -12.84
CA LEU A 174 -1.31 -6.77 -12.82
C LEU A 174 -0.33 -7.81 -12.27
N THR A 175 -0.76 -8.68 -11.38
CA THR A 175 0.09 -9.70 -10.74
C THR A 175 0.31 -10.94 -11.60
N THR A 176 -0.57 -11.21 -12.59
CA THR A 176 -0.56 -12.45 -13.39
C THR A 176 0.56 -12.52 -14.44
N GLN A 177 1.26 -11.45 -14.73
CA GLN A 177 2.38 -11.44 -15.69
C GLN A 177 3.69 -10.95 -15.09
N GLY A 178 4.23 -11.61 -14.08
CA GLY A 178 5.65 -11.72 -13.71
C GLY A 178 6.56 -10.49 -13.64
N ASN A 179 6.13 -9.29 -14.04
CA ASN A 179 6.99 -8.11 -14.21
C ASN A 179 6.76 -6.97 -13.22
N VAL A 180 5.96 -7.17 -12.19
CA VAL A 180 5.91 -6.19 -11.11
C VAL A 180 7.15 -6.40 -10.24
N LYS A 181 8.05 -5.43 -10.23
CA LYS A 181 9.19 -5.35 -9.29
C LYS A 181 8.69 -5.09 -7.85
N SER A 182 7.67 -5.83 -7.41
CA SER A 182 7.23 -5.81 -6.03
C SER A 182 8.27 -6.50 -5.17
N ARG A 183 8.63 -5.88 -4.06
CA ARG A 183 9.51 -6.52 -3.08
C ARG A 183 8.76 -7.73 -2.51
N PRO A 184 9.30 -8.96 -2.61
CA PRO A 184 8.63 -10.14 -2.07
C PRO A 184 8.59 -10.05 -0.54
N PHE A 185 7.54 -10.61 0.05
CA PHE A 185 7.42 -10.79 1.49
C PHE A 185 7.97 -12.14 1.90
N HIS A 186 8.48 -12.23 3.13
CA HIS A 186 8.79 -13.51 3.73
C HIS A 186 7.49 -14.25 4.09
N ILE A 187 7.54 -15.55 4.01
CA ILE A 187 6.45 -16.46 4.38
C ILE A 187 7.04 -17.76 4.91
N ILE A 188 6.38 -18.35 5.88
CA ILE A 188 6.73 -19.68 6.38
C ILE A 188 5.74 -20.69 5.80
N ILE A 189 6.27 -21.79 5.25
CA ILE A 189 5.47 -22.89 4.69
C ILE A 189 5.93 -24.18 5.33
N LEU A 190 5.03 -24.85 6.05
CA LEU A 190 5.29 -26.13 6.69
C LEU A 190 4.46 -27.22 6.02
N ALA A 191 5.07 -28.38 5.79
CA ALA A 191 4.34 -29.56 5.32
C ALA A 191 3.67 -30.28 6.50
N LYS A 192 2.34 -30.42 6.46
CA LYS A 192 1.56 -31.11 7.48
C LYS A 192 1.51 -32.62 7.27
N ASN A 193 1.63 -33.07 6.01
CA ASN A 193 1.52 -34.46 5.60
C ASN A 193 2.21 -34.67 4.23
N ASP A 194 2.19 -35.88 3.69
CA ASP A 194 2.84 -36.22 2.42
C ASP A 194 2.29 -35.43 1.22
N THR A 195 0.99 -35.09 1.21
CA THR A 195 0.40 -34.21 0.19
C THR A 195 1.03 -32.82 0.25
N GLY A 196 1.12 -32.26 1.47
CA GLY A 196 1.78 -30.99 1.70
C GLY A 196 3.24 -31.01 1.33
N LEU A 197 3.97 -32.08 1.63
CA LEU A 197 5.38 -32.22 1.23
C LEU A 197 5.54 -32.20 -0.30
N LYS A 198 4.70 -32.95 -1.03
CA LYS A 198 4.69 -32.90 -2.50
C LYS A 198 4.37 -31.52 -3.04
N ASN A 199 3.38 -30.82 -2.44
CA ASN A 199 3.00 -29.49 -2.84
C ASN A 199 4.11 -28.47 -2.52
N LEU A 200 4.80 -28.61 -1.38
CA LEU A 200 5.95 -27.79 -1.05
C LEU A 200 7.07 -27.94 -2.09
N TYR A 201 7.42 -29.17 -2.50
CA TYR A 201 8.41 -29.39 -3.55
C TYR A 201 8.01 -28.77 -4.88
N ARG A 202 6.71 -28.83 -5.27
CA ARG A 202 6.21 -28.18 -6.47
C ARG A 202 6.36 -26.65 -6.39
N LEU A 203 5.97 -26.05 -5.28
CA LEU A 203 6.09 -24.60 -5.05
C LEU A 203 7.56 -24.14 -5.11
N VAL A 204 8.45 -24.90 -4.48
CA VAL A 204 9.91 -24.62 -4.53
C VAL A 204 10.43 -24.73 -5.95
N SER A 205 10.01 -25.76 -6.70
CA SER A 205 10.41 -25.94 -8.11
C SER A 205 9.93 -24.77 -8.97
N PHE A 206 8.64 -24.37 -8.88
CA PHE A 206 8.12 -23.22 -9.60
C PHE A 206 8.82 -21.92 -9.24
N ALA A 207 9.13 -21.74 -7.94
CA ALA A 207 9.84 -20.54 -7.48
C ALA A 207 11.22 -20.39 -8.12
N HIS A 208 11.90 -21.51 -8.41
CA HIS A 208 13.23 -21.52 -9.00
C HIS A 208 13.23 -21.54 -10.53
N LEU A 209 12.28 -22.25 -11.13
CA LEU A 209 12.25 -22.46 -12.58
C LEU A 209 11.47 -21.36 -13.32
N ASP A 210 10.32 -20.97 -12.76
CA ASP A 210 9.36 -20.11 -13.46
C ASP A 210 9.29 -18.69 -12.89
N HIS A 211 9.60 -18.52 -11.59
CA HIS A 211 9.40 -17.25 -10.87
C HIS A 211 10.67 -16.70 -10.22
N PHE A 212 11.84 -17.13 -10.67
CA PHE A 212 13.11 -16.63 -10.12
C PHE A 212 13.43 -15.23 -10.64
N PHE A 213 13.57 -14.29 -9.69
CA PHE A 213 14.11 -12.96 -9.99
C PHE A 213 14.95 -12.48 -8.79
N GLN A 214 16.27 -12.49 -8.92
CA GLN A 214 17.27 -12.27 -7.86
C GLN A 214 17.20 -13.28 -6.71
N LYS A 215 16.04 -13.81 -6.39
CA LYS A 215 15.74 -14.88 -5.44
C LYS A 215 14.48 -15.63 -5.88
N PRO A 216 14.28 -16.86 -5.44
CA PRO A 216 13.06 -17.61 -5.74
C PRO A 216 11.85 -16.91 -5.11
N ARG A 217 10.73 -16.88 -5.85
CA ARG A 217 9.46 -16.25 -5.43
C ARG A 217 8.32 -17.21 -5.66
N ILE A 218 7.32 -17.15 -4.79
CA ILE A 218 6.09 -17.93 -4.91
C ILE A 218 4.94 -16.93 -5.08
N PRO A 219 4.28 -16.89 -6.26
CA PRO A 219 3.05 -16.14 -6.42
C PRO A 219 1.98 -16.63 -5.43
N LYS A 220 1.21 -15.70 -4.87
CA LYS A 220 0.14 -16.04 -3.92
C LYS A 220 -0.88 -16.99 -4.54
N SER A 221 -1.20 -16.81 -5.82
CA SER A 221 -2.08 -17.70 -6.60
C SER A 221 -1.60 -19.15 -6.64
N ASP A 222 -0.30 -19.36 -6.80
CA ASP A 222 0.29 -20.71 -6.81
C ASP A 222 0.27 -21.32 -5.41
N LEU A 223 0.54 -20.49 -4.40
CA LEU A 223 0.46 -20.93 -3.01
C LEU A 223 -0.98 -21.35 -2.64
N GLU A 224 -1.99 -20.60 -3.08
CA GLU A 224 -3.40 -20.96 -2.89
C GLU A 224 -3.77 -22.24 -3.63
N LYS A 225 -3.31 -22.40 -4.87
CA LYS A 225 -3.55 -23.59 -5.70
C LYS A 225 -3.00 -24.88 -5.07
N TYR A 226 -1.83 -24.79 -4.43
CA TYR A 226 -1.13 -25.94 -3.84
C TYR A 226 -1.16 -25.93 -2.30
N ARG A 227 -2.16 -25.25 -1.71
CA ARG A 227 -2.26 -25.07 -0.26
C ARG A 227 -2.58 -26.35 0.50
N GLU A 228 -3.17 -27.36 -0.14
CA GLU A 228 -3.57 -28.60 0.52
C GLU A 228 -2.37 -29.30 1.22
N GLY A 229 -2.55 -29.63 2.49
CA GLY A 229 -1.53 -30.26 3.31
C GLY A 229 -0.40 -29.32 3.77
N LEU A 230 -0.51 -28.03 3.53
CA LEU A 230 0.43 -27.00 4.02
C LEU A 230 -0.14 -26.25 5.22
N ILE A 231 0.74 -25.73 6.04
CA ILE A 231 0.48 -24.75 7.10
C ILE A 231 1.30 -23.50 6.77
N ILE A 232 0.66 -22.35 6.76
CA ILE A 232 1.25 -21.08 6.31
C ILE A 232 1.31 -20.10 7.46
N GLY A 233 2.53 -19.63 7.78
CA GLY A 233 2.81 -18.64 8.82
C GLY A 233 3.09 -17.26 8.26
N SER A 234 2.82 -16.22 9.05
CA SER A 234 2.98 -14.82 8.65
C SER A 234 4.44 -14.35 8.58
N ALA A 235 5.37 -15.16 9.04
CA ALA A 235 6.81 -14.91 9.10
C ALA A 235 7.22 -13.69 9.95
N CYS A 236 8.47 -13.25 9.78
CA CYS A 236 9.16 -12.21 10.54
C CYS A 236 8.73 -10.77 10.16
N GLU A 237 9.52 -9.79 10.53
CA GLU A 237 9.33 -8.36 10.19
C GLU A 237 9.33 -8.10 8.67
N ALA A 238 9.94 -8.97 7.88
CA ALA A 238 9.91 -8.92 6.43
C ALA A 238 8.65 -9.57 5.83
N GLY A 239 7.77 -10.16 6.65
CA GLY A 239 6.47 -10.68 6.27
C GLY A 239 5.46 -9.60 5.94
N GLN A 240 4.43 -9.95 5.15
CA GLN A 240 3.40 -8.99 4.73
C GLN A 240 2.61 -8.43 5.92
N LEU A 241 2.27 -9.28 6.90
CA LEU A 241 1.47 -8.87 8.04
C LEU A 241 2.22 -7.86 8.93
N PHE A 242 3.46 -8.18 9.31
CA PHE A 242 4.24 -7.30 10.18
C PHE A 242 4.49 -5.94 9.51
N ARG A 243 4.82 -5.93 8.22
CA ARG A 243 4.98 -4.67 7.47
C ARG A 243 3.69 -3.86 7.41
N ALA A 244 2.55 -4.51 7.20
CA ALA A 244 1.26 -3.84 7.22
C ALA A 244 0.94 -3.18 8.57
N VAL A 245 1.37 -3.81 9.69
CA VAL A 245 1.26 -3.23 11.03
C VAL A 245 2.17 -2.01 11.18
N VAL A 246 3.43 -2.10 10.74
CA VAL A 246 4.39 -0.99 10.76
C VAL A 246 3.92 0.18 9.90
N GLU A 247 3.34 -0.10 8.73
CA GLU A 247 2.75 0.90 7.82
C GLU A 247 1.46 1.53 8.37
N GLY A 248 0.96 1.09 9.51
CA GLY A 248 -0.26 1.62 10.13
C GLY A 248 -1.53 1.35 9.33
N LYS A 249 -1.60 0.21 8.64
CA LYS A 249 -2.82 -0.19 7.90
C LYS A 249 -4.03 -0.28 8.82
N SER A 250 -5.21 -0.03 8.27
CA SER A 250 -6.46 -0.13 8.98
C SER A 250 -6.69 -1.53 9.55
N TRP A 251 -7.48 -1.63 10.63
CA TRP A 251 -7.80 -2.90 11.25
C TRP A 251 -8.43 -3.90 10.28
N GLY A 252 -9.31 -3.43 9.37
CA GLY A 252 -9.93 -4.26 8.34
C GLY A 252 -8.91 -4.83 7.35
N GLU A 253 -7.95 -4.02 6.87
CA GLU A 253 -6.87 -4.50 6.01
C GLU A 253 -5.96 -5.50 6.73
N LEU A 254 -5.64 -5.25 8.00
CA LEU A 254 -4.84 -6.17 8.81
C LEU A 254 -5.55 -7.51 9.00
N GLN A 255 -6.86 -7.50 9.24
CA GLN A 255 -7.66 -8.73 9.33
C GLN A 255 -7.70 -9.50 7.99
N GLU A 256 -7.87 -8.81 6.86
CA GLU A 256 -7.83 -9.42 5.54
C GLU A 256 -6.48 -10.09 5.27
N ILE A 257 -5.36 -9.37 5.53
CA ILE A 257 -4.02 -9.93 5.38
C ILE A 257 -3.82 -11.12 6.33
N ALA A 258 -4.18 -10.99 7.60
CA ALA A 258 -4.01 -12.03 8.60
C ALA A 258 -4.88 -13.27 8.32
N SER A 259 -6.03 -13.10 7.67
CA SER A 259 -6.93 -14.21 7.33
C SER A 259 -6.30 -15.22 6.38
N PHE A 260 -5.34 -14.81 5.57
CA PHE A 260 -4.61 -15.67 4.65
C PHE A 260 -3.76 -16.74 5.35
N TYR A 261 -3.19 -16.45 6.52
CA TYR A 261 -2.28 -17.31 7.25
C TYR A 261 -3.03 -18.31 8.15
N ASP A 262 -2.44 -19.47 8.39
CA ASP A 262 -2.96 -20.45 9.32
C ASP A 262 -2.57 -20.11 10.76
N TYR A 263 -1.41 -19.48 10.96
CA TYR A 263 -0.96 -18.92 12.23
C TYR A 263 -0.21 -17.60 12.02
N LEU A 264 -0.11 -16.80 13.06
CA LEU A 264 0.61 -15.53 13.04
C LEU A 264 1.88 -15.63 13.87
N GLU A 265 2.88 -14.81 13.58
CA GLU A 265 4.16 -14.81 14.26
C GLU A 265 4.47 -13.47 14.90
N ILE A 266 5.05 -13.53 16.09
CA ILE A 266 5.72 -12.42 16.76
C ILE A 266 7.16 -12.81 17.07
N GLN A 267 8.03 -11.81 17.21
CA GLN A 267 9.45 -12.03 17.50
C GLN A 267 9.89 -11.26 18.75
N PRO A 268 10.98 -11.71 19.41
CA PRO A 268 11.60 -10.93 20.48
C PRO A 268 11.94 -9.51 20.02
N LEU A 269 11.77 -8.52 20.90
CA LEU A 269 12.00 -7.12 20.55
C LEU A 269 13.43 -6.89 20.03
N GLY A 270 14.42 -7.59 20.54
CA GLY A 270 15.81 -7.51 20.11
C GLY A 270 16.02 -7.82 18.62
N ASN A 271 15.21 -8.71 18.03
CA ASN A 271 15.29 -9.02 16.59
C ASN A 271 14.92 -7.79 15.72
N ASN A 272 14.08 -6.93 16.25
CA ASN A 272 13.57 -5.75 15.54
C ASN A 272 14.18 -4.42 16.04
N GLU A 273 15.18 -4.47 16.92
CA GLU A 273 15.84 -3.27 17.47
C GLU A 273 16.48 -2.38 16.38
N PHE A 274 16.89 -2.98 15.27
CA PHE A 274 17.39 -2.24 14.11
C PHE A 274 16.38 -1.21 13.58
N MET A 275 15.08 -1.46 13.71
CA MET A 275 14.03 -0.51 13.30
C MET A 275 14.08 0.80 14.08
N ILE A 276 14.55 0.76 15.34
CA ILE A 276 14.74 1.97 16.13
C ILE A 276 15.97 2.73 15.61
N ARG A 277 17.06 2.01 15.31
CA ARG A 277 18.29 2.63 14.76
C ARG A 277 18.06 3.25 13.37
N GLU A 278 17.16 2.66 12.59
CA GLU A 278 16.81 3.14 11.23
C GLU A 278 15.66 4.16 11.23
N GLY A 279 15.12 4.52 12.40
CA GLY A 279 14.03 5.50 12.51
C GLY A 279 12.66 5.01 12.04
N ILE A 280 12.50 3.69 11.81
CA ILE A 280 11.23 3.05 11.45
C ILE A 280 10.32 2.96 12.68
N ALA A 281 10.88 2.65 13.83
CA ALA A 281 10.21 2.68 15.12
C ALA A 281 10.85 3.73 16.03
N LYS A 282 10.04 4.39 16.85
CA LYS A 282 10.50 5.47 17.75
C LYS A 282 11.26 4.92 18.96
N ASN A 283 10.85 3.76 19.47
CA ASN A 283 11.38 3.16 20.70
C ASN A 283 10.90 1.71 20.86
N GLU A 284 11.40 1.01 21.88
CA GLU A 284 11.00 -0.36 22.24
C GLU A 284 9.48 -0.51 22.48
N LYS A 285 8.86 0.49 23.08
CA LYS A 285 7.42 0.50 23.31
C LYS A 285 6.63 0.34 22.00
N GLN A 286 7.06 0.98 20.96
CA GLN A 286 6.41 0.85 19.65
C GLN A 286 6.61 -0.53 19.03
N LEU A 287 7.77 -1.15 19.21
CA LEU A 287 7.99 -2.54 18.79
C LEU A 287 7.07 -3.51 19.57
N GLU A 288 6.90 -3.28 20.87
CA GLU A 288 5.95 -4.03 21.69
C GLU A 288 4.51 -3.85 21.19
N ASP A 289 4.11 -2.63 20.82
CA ASP A 289 2.78 -2.33 20.31
C ASP A 289 2.51 -3.01 18.96
N TYR A 290 3.52 -3.18 18.10
CA TYR A 290 3.41 -3.99 16.88
C TYR A 290 3.09 -5.45 17.20
N ASN A 291 3.85 -6.08 18.13
CA ASN A 291 3.59 -7.43 18.58
C ASN A 291 2.19 -7.57 19.22
N ARG A 292 1.78 -6.61 20.05
CA ARG A 292 0.44 -6.57 20.68
C ARG A 292 -0.68 -6.48 19.64
N THR A 293 -0.46 -5.77 18.53
CA THR A 293 -1.42 -5.69 17.44
C THR A 293 -1.61 -7.05 16.77
N ILE A 294 -0.52 -7.80 16.54
CA ILE A 294 -0.60 -9.15 15.97
C ILE A 294 -1.28 -10.13 16.93
N LEU A 295 -1.00 -10.03 18.25
CA LEU A 295 -1.70 -10.83 19.26
C LEU A 295 -3.22 -10.60 19.22
N LYS A 296 -3.64 -9.32 19.22
CA LYS A 296 -5.06 -8.97 19.12
C LYS A 296 -5.72 -9.48 17.83
N LEU A 297 -4.97 -9.48 16.71
CA LEU A 297 -5.47 -10.06 15.45
C LEU A 297 -5.66 -11.57 15.56
N GLY A 298 -4.70 -12.28 16.17
CA GLY A 298 -4.82 -13.71 16.43
C GLY A 298 -6.03 -14.04 17.27
N ASP A 299 -6.21 -13.37 18.40
CA ASP A 299 -7.37 -13.54 19.28
C ASP A 299 -8.69 -13.31 18.53
N ARG A 300 -8.79 -12.23 17.78
CA ARG A 300 -10.01 -11.86 17.04
C ARG A 300 -10.35 -12.83 15.91
N LEU A 301 -9.34 -13.39 15.26
CA LEU A 301 -9.50 -14.33 14.13
C LEU A 301 -9.51 -15.79 14.60
N GLY A 302 -9.32 -16.07 15.90
CA GLY A 302 -9.22 -17.41 16.43
C GLY A 302 -8.00 -18.18 15.89
N LYS A 303 -6.89 -17.46 15.59
CA LYS A 303 -5.66 -18.03 15.03
C LYS A 303 -4.56 -18.12 16.08
N PRO A 304 -3.77 -19.21 16.08
CA PRO A 304 -2.59 -19.29 16.93
C PRO A 304 -1.61 -18.14 16.62
N VAL A 305 -1.06 -17.55 17.66
CA VAL A 305 0.10 -16.64 17.54
C VAL A 305 1.28 -17.30 18.22
N VAL A 306 2.36 -17.49 17.47
CA VAL A 306 3.56 -18.16 17.97
C VAL A 306 4.73 -17.17 18.07
N ALA A 307 5.54 -17.34 19.11
CA ALA A 307 6.78 -16.59 19.23
C ALA A 307 7.91 -17.37 18.57
N THR A 308 8.59 -16.75 17.59
CA THR A 308 9.72 -17.36 16.85
C THR A 308 10.99 -16.54 17.07
N GLY A 309 12.14 -17.21 17.11
CA GLY A 309 13.42 -16.56 17.36
C GLY A 309 14.09 -15.98 16.11
N ASP A 310 13.60 -16.31 14.91
CA ASP A 310 14.24 -15.97 13.62
C ASP A 310 15.75 -16.29 13.59
N VAL A 311 16.07 -17.51 14.01
CA VAL A 311 17.45 -17.96 14.25
C VAL A 311 18.17 -18.18 12.91
N HIS A 312 19.26 -17.45 12.69
CA HIS A 312 20.09 -17.55 11.49
C HIS A 312 21.44 -18.26 11.74
N PHE A 313 21.82 -18.50 12.99
CA PHE A 313 23.11 -19.10 13.38
C PHE A 313 22.90 -20.20 14.39
N MET A 314 23.72 -21.27 14.30
CA MET A 314 23.69 -22.39 15.23
C MET A 314 24.41 -22.07 16.54
N GLU A 315 25.39 -21.19 16.51
CA GLU A 315 26.22 -20.83 17.66
C GLU A 315 26.27 -19.33 17.85
N LYS A 316 26.35 -18.91 19.13
CA LYS A 316 26.55 -17.51 19.47
C LYS A 316 28.00 -17.15 19.17
N LYS A 317 28.25 -16.23 18.26
CA LYS A 317 29.59 -15.67 18.02
C LYS A 317 29.92 -14.61 19.02
#